data_7a8c79c80f2efce41272802e60947f93
#
_entry.id   7a8c79c80f2efce41272802e60947f93
#
_cell.length_a   1.000
_cell.length_b   1.000
_cell.length_c   1.000
_cell.angle_alpha   90.00
_cell.angle_beta   90.00
_cell.angle_gamma   90.00
#
_symmetry.space_group_name_H-M   'P 1'
#
loop_
_entity.id
_entity.type
_entity.pdbx_description
1 polymer ?
#
loop_
_entity_poly.entity_id
_entity_poly.type
_entity_poly.pdbx_seq_one_letter_code
_entity_poly.pdbx_strand_id
1 'polypeptide(L)'
;MTTNTYTHTHTQTIPLFPLGTTLYPDGIMLLKIFEVRYLDMVKQCVREGSGFGVVTLNGGNEVRVPDEQVSFNSVGTLARIKEFDPVQPSLFMIQCHGEQRFKVTRSETKRNGLIVAEVDFIEDDE
;
A
#
# COMPACT_ATOMS: atom_id res chain seq x y z
N MET A 1 -14.05 22.01 -24.26
CA MET A 1 -13.79 21.62 -23.73
C MET A 1 -13.37 21.12 -23.33
N THR A 2 -13.14 20.86 -23.15
CA THR A 2 -12.72 20.30 -22.66
C THR A 2 -12.31 19.74 -22.17
N THR A 3 -12.07 19.46 -22.04
CA THR A 3 -11.58 18.83 -21.59
C THR A 3 -11.26 18.33 -20.92
N ASN A 4 -11.25 18.10 -20.79
CA ASN A 4 -10.91 17.52 -20.02
C ASN A 4 -10.45 16.91 -19.62
N THR A 5 -10.26 16.79 -19.68
CA THR A 5 -9.80 16.12 -19.42
C THR A 5 -9.37 15.76 -18.63
N TYR A 6 -9.17 15.62 -18.40
CA TYR A 6 -8.77 15.11 -17.65
C TYR A 6 -8.78 14.65 -16.89
N THR A 7 -8.74 14.93 -16.91
CA THR A 7 -8.89 14.51 -16.34
C THR A 7 -8.76 13.49 -15.87
N HIS A 8 -8.62 13.24 -16.08
CA HIS A 8 -8.59 12.10 -15.77
C HIS A 8 -7.86 11.67 -14.85
N THR A 9 -7.49 12.32 -14.27
CA THR A 9 -6.59 11.85 -13.38
C THR A 9 -7.27 11.31 -12.23
N HIS A 10 -7.03 10.09 -12.01
CA HIS A 10 -7.57 9.39 -10.89
C HIS A 10 -6.49 9.35 -9.83
N THR A 11 -6.07 10.54 -9.41
CA THR A 11 -5.11 10.65 -8.30
C THR A 11 -5.83 10.36 -7.01
N GLN A 12 -5.32 9.42 -6.26
CA GLN A 12 -5.86 9.07 -4.96
C GLN A 12 -4.75 9.08 -3.93
N THR A 13 -5.13 9.23 -2.68
CA THR A 13 -4.20 9.15 -1.57
C THR A 13 -4.41 7.83 -0.86
N ILE A 14 -3.37 7.01 -0.79
CA ILE A 14 -3.45 5.70 -0.18
C ILE A 14 -2.27 5.48 0.76
N PRO A 15 -2.45 4.64 1.80
CA PRO A 15 -1.30 4.25 2.62
C PRO A 15 -0.45 3.24 1.87
N LEU A 16 0.84 3.24 2.15
CA LEU A 16 1.78 2.32 1.52
C LEU A 16 2.34 1.34 2.53
N PHE A 17 2.62 0.15 2.05
CA PHE A 17 3.28 -0.90 2.83
C PHE A 17 4.50 -1.40 2.04
N PRO A 18 5.68 -0.88 2.35
CA PRO A 18 6.89 -1.32 1.64
C PRO A 18 7.29 -2.73 2.10
N LEU A 19 7.57 -3.58 1.14
CA LEU A 19 7.93 -4.97 1.40
C LEU A 19 9.14 -5.37 0.58
N GLY A 20 9.81 -6.44 1.03
CA GLY A 20 10.94 -6.98 0.29
C GLY A 20 10.53 -7.81 -0.90
N THR A 21 9.24 -8.13 -1.03
CA THR A 21 8.74 -8.90 -2.17
C THR A 21 7.74 -8.06 -2.95
N THR A 22 7.51 -8.46 -4.19
CA THR A 22 6.64 -7.72 -5.10
C THR A 22 5.27 -8.39 -5.16
N LEU A 23 4.22 -7.58 -5.06
CA LEU A 23 2.87 -8.05 -5.30
C LEU A 23 2.52 -7.73 -6.75
N TYR A 24 1.99 -8.70 -7.46
CA TYR A 24 1.57 -8.51 -8.84
C TYR A 24 0.05 -8.45 -8.93
N PRO A 25 -0.50 -7.80 -9.97
CA PRO A 25 -1.95 -7.85 -10.18
C PRO A 25 -2.40 -9.32 -10.24
N ASP A 26 -3.53 -9.57 -9.60
CA ASP A 26 -4.12 -10.92 -9.46
C ASP A 26 -3.29 -11.86 -8.59
N GLY A 27 -2.19 -11.38 -8.01
CA GLY A 27 -1.41 -12.19 -7.08
C GLY A 27 -2.06 -12.26 -5.72
N ILE A 28 -1.65 -13.25 -4.95
CA ILE A 28 -2.13 -13.44 -3.58
C ILE A 28 -0.93 -13.33 -2.64
N MET A 29 -1.13 -12.61 -1.55
CA MET A 29 -0.05 -12.40 -0.59
C MET A 29 -0.61 -12.57 0.82
N LEU A 30 0.06 -13.37 1.62
CA LEU A 30 -0.29 -13.55 3.02
C LEU A 30 0.67 -12.70 3.84
N LEU A 31 0.11 -11.90 4.75
CA LEU A 31 0.93 -11.00 5.55
C LEU A 31 0.61 -11.16 7.02
N LYS A 32 1.66 -11.08 7.81
CA LYS A 32 1.57 -11.04 9.26
C LYS A 32 1.82 -9.60 9.68
N ILE A 33 0.84 -8.99 10.32
CA ILE A 33 0.88 -7.58 10.68
C ILE A 33 1.05 -7.45 12.17
N PHE A 34 2.12 -6.77 12.61
CA PHE A 34 2.41 -6.64 14.04
C PHE A 34 2.90 -5.26 14.45
N GLU A 35 3.23 -4.37 13.50
CA GLU A 35 3.62 -3.01 13.85
C GLU A 35 2.38 -2.14 13.97
N VAL A 36 2.37 -1.27 14.98
CA VAL A 36 1.19 -0.46 15.28
C VAL A 36 0.70 0.33 14.09
N ARG A 37 1.62 0.95 13.34
CA ARG A 37 1.22 1.74 12.18
C ARG A 37 0.45 0.92 11.16
N TYR A 38 0.81 -0.35 11.00
CA TYR A 38 0.15 -1.21 10.02
C TYR A 38 -1.08 -1.88 10.61
N LEU A 39 -1.09 -2.15 11.91
CA LEU A 39 -2.31 -2.64 12.56
C LEU A 39 -3.43 -1.61 12.41
N ASP A 40 -3.11 -0.35 12.65
CA ASP A 40 -4.10 0.72 12.49
C ASP A 40 -4.53 0.87 11.05
N MET A 41 -3.59 0.78 10.11
CA MET A 41 -3.89 0.86 8.68
C MET A 41 -4.86 -0.25 8.27
N VAL A 42 -4.56 -1.49 8.70
CA VAL A 42 -5.40 -2.63 8.33
C VAL A 42 -6.80 -2.48 8.91
N LYS A 43 -6.91 -2.05 10.17
CA LYS A 43 -8.22 -1.85 10.78
C LYS A 43 -9.04 -0.83 9.99
N GLN A 44 -8.40 0.24 9.56
CA GLN A 44 -9.09 1.26 8.80
C GLN A 44 -9.51 0.73 7.43
N CYS A 45 -8.62 -0.01 6.75
CA CYS A 45 -8.95 -0.59 5.45
C CYS A 45 -10.12 -1.56 5.55
N VAL A 46 -10.13 -2.40 6.59
CA VAL A 46 -11.22 -3.35 6.79
C VAL A 46 -12.53 -2.60 7.05
N ARG A 47 -12.48 -1.57 7.87
CA ARG A 47 -13.67 -0.81 8.23
C ARG A 47 -14.25 -0.08 7.01
N GLU A 48 -13.38 0.45 6.16
CA GLU A 48 -13.81 1.27 5.02
C GLU A 48 -13.96 0.49 3.73
N GLY A 49 -13.52 -0.76 3.70
CA GLY A 49 -13.53 -1.53 2.46
C GLY A 49 -12.52 -1.02 1.46
N SER A 50 -11.44 -0.42 1.93
CA SER A 50 -10.41 0.16 1.06
C SER A 50 -9.18 -0.73 1.03
N GLY A 51 -8.25 -0.41 0.14
CA GLY A 51 -6.99 -1.13 0.02
C GLY A 51 -5.80 -0.29 0.43
N PHE A 52 -4.63 -0.88 0.33
CA PHE A 52 -3.37 -0.16 0.56
C PHE A 52 -2.39 -0.53 -0.53
N GLY A 53 -1.37 0.29 -0.69
CA GLY A 53 -0.40 0.08 -1.76
C GLY A 53 0.79 -0.71 -1.29
N VAL A 54 1.12 -1.78 -2.00
CA VAL A 54 2.34 -2.54 -1.74
C VAL A 54 3.40 -2.06 -2.72
N VAL A 55 4.53 -1.61 -2.18
CA VAL A 55 5.67 -1.17 -2.98
C VAL A 55 6.89 -1.98 -2.56
N THR A 56 7.78 -2.23 -3.52
CA THR A 56 8.96 -3.06 -3.26
C THR A 56 10.10 -2.18 -2.77
N LEU A 57 10.73 -2.60 -1.69
CA LEU A 57 11.88 -1.88 -1.14
C LEU A 57 13.07 -1.94 -2.10
N ASN A 58 13.78 -0.83 -2.20
CA ASN A 58 14.99 -0.71 -3.00
C ASN A 58 16.21 -0.82 -2.09
N GLY A 59 16.26 -1.92 -1.32
CA GLY A 59 17.28 -2.04 -0.30
C GLY A 59 16.73 -1.52 1.03
N GLY A 60 17.45 -1.70 2.09
CA GLY A 60 16.97 -1.33 3.40
C GLY A 60 16.13 -2.44 4.00
N ASN A 61 15.53 -2.17 5.12
CA ASN A 61 14.82 -3.16 5.90
C ASN A 61 13.33 -2.89 5.92
N GLU A 62 12.55 -3.97 6.02
CA GLU A 62 11.11 -3.84 6.20
C GLU A 62 10.78 -3.26 7.57
N VAL A 63 11.62 -3.54 8.56
CA VAL A 63 11.45 -3.01 9.90
C VAL A 63 12.15 -1.66 9.96
N ARG A 64 11.45 -0.66 10.45
CA ARG A 64 11.99 0.69 10.47
C ARG A 64 13.15 0.81 11.46
N VAL A 65 14.23 1.41 11.00
CA VAL A 65 15.39 1.76 11.82
C VAL A 65 15.40 3.28 11.96
N PRO A 66 15.64 3.81 13.16
CA PRO A 66 15.66 5.25 13.34
C PRO A 66 16.64 5.92 12.36
N ASP A 67 16.20 7.03 11.80
CA ASP A 67 16.97 7.85 10.86
C ASP A 67 17.25 7.18 9.53
N GLU A 68 16.68 6.02 9.30
CA GLU A 68 16.81 5.38 8.00
C GLU A 68 15.80 5.97 7.03
N GLN A 69 16.27 6.34 5.85
CA GLN A 69 15.38 6.75 4.78
C GLN A 69 14.98 5.53 3.98
N VAL A 70 13.68 5.29 3.92
CA VAL A 70 13.16 4.15 3.18
C VAL A 70 13.07 4.52 1.71
N SER A 71 13.69 3.70 0.88
CA SER A 71 13.63 3.87 -0.56
C SER A 71 12.83 2.71 -1.14
N PHE A 72 11.89 3.02 -2.02
CA PHE A 72 11.05 2.00 -2.60
C PHE A 72 10.77 2.33 -4.07
N ASN A 73 10.34 1.31 -4.80
CA ASN A 73 9.99 1.46 -6.19
C ASN A 73 8.76 2.36 -6.30
N SER A 74 8.77 3.28 -7.25
CA SER A 74 7.65 4.22 -7.39
C SER A 74 6.41 3.58 -8.01
N VAL A 75 6.54 2.37 -8.55
CA VAL A 75 5.39 1.64 -9.08
C VAL A 75 5.07 0.51 -8.12
N GLY A 76 3.81 0.41 -7.72
CA GLY A 76 3.35 -0.63 -6.82
C GLY A 76 2.03 -1.21 -7.27
N THR A 77 1.45 -2.03 -6.42
CA THR A 77 0.19 -2.70 -6.71
C THR A 77 -0.76 -2.50 -5.53
N LEU A 78 -1.99 -2.11 -5.83
CA LEU A 78 -3.00 -1.97 -4.80
C LEU A 78 -3.35 -3.35 -4.25
N ALA A 79 -3.34 -3.49 -2.94
CA ALA A 79 -3.69 -4.73 -2.27
C ALA A 79 -5.07 -4.58 -1.65
N ARG A 80 -5.94 -5.54 -1.95
CA ARG A 80 -7.27 -5.60 -1.37
C ARG A 80 -7.28 -6.71 -0.33
N ILE A 81 -7.71 -6.42 0.88
CA ILE A 81 -7.78 -7.42 1.93
C ILE A 81 -8.99 -8.29 1.68
N LYS A 82 -8.75 -9.59 1.49
CA LYS A 82 -9.81 -10.56 1.26
C LYS A 82 -10.13 -11.36 2.49
N GLU A 83 -9.14 -11.60 3.34
CA GLU A 83 -9.37 -12.29 4.60
C GLU A 83 -8.62 -11.56 5.70
N PHE A 84 -9.26 -11.44 6.84
CA PHE A 84 -8.73 -10.71 7.97
C PHE A 84 -8.94 -11.55 9.22
N ASP A 85 -7.83 -11.93 9.86
CA ASP A 85 -7.87 -12.73 11.07
C ASP A 85 -7.12 -12.00 12.18
N PRO A 86 -7.84 -11.35 13.09
CA PRO A 86 -7.20 -10.67 14.22
C PRO A 86 -6.87 -11.67 15.33
N VAL A 87 -5.78 -12.41 15.13
CA VAL A 87 -5.37 -13.47 16.05
C VAL A 87 -5.22 -12.92 17.46
N GLN A 88 -4.62 -11.76 17.60
CA GLN A 88 -4.46 -11.02 18.84
C GLN A 88 -4.60 -9.55 18.54
N PRO A 89 -4.85 -8.70 19.55
CA PRO A 89 -4.90 -7.25 19.28
C PRO A 89 -3.63 -6.70 18.64
N SER A 90 -2.49 -7.34 18.87
CA SER A 90 -1.21 -6.90 18.35
C SER A 90 -0.71 -7.78 17.20
N LEU A 91 -1.55 -8.66 16.66
CA LEU A 91 -1.11 -9.56 15.59
C LEU A 91 -2.30 -9.90 14.70
N PHE A 92 -2.25 -9.43 13.45
CA PHE A 92 -3.26 -9.76 12.46
C PHE A 92 -2.63 -10.62 11.36
N MET A 93 -3.40 -11.58 10.88
CA MET A 93 -3.04 -12.33 9.68
C MET A 93 -4.02 -11.90 8.60
N ILE A 94 -3.50 -11.47 7.45
CA ILE A 94 -4.38 -11.04 6.36
C ILE A 94 -3.98 -11.73 5.08
N GLN A 95 -4.97 -11.92 4.22
CA GLN A 95 -4.75 -12.37 2.85
C GLN A 95 -5.15 -11.23 1.93
N CYS A 96 -4.23 -10.84 1.07
CA CYS A 96 -4.45 -9.74 0.15
C CYS A 96 -4.40 -10.25 -1.28
N HIS A 97 -5.20 -9.62 -2.13
CA HIS A 97 -5.15 -9.87 -3.56
C HIS A 97 -4.68 -8.61 -4.26
N GLY A 98 -3.75 -8.77 -5.19
CA GLY A 98 -3.26 -7.64 -5.98
C GLY A 98 -4.30 -7.22 -6.99
N GLU A 99 -4.51 -5.90 -7.06
CA GLU A 99 -5.42 -5.31 -8.01
C GLU A 99 -4.62 -4.47 -8.99
N GLN A 100 -5.03 -3.26 -9.22
CA GLN A 100 -4.44 -2.41 -10.22
C GLN A 100 -3.08 -1.89 -9.77
N ARG A 101 -2.16 -1.71 -10.71
CA ARG A 101 -0.88 -1.08 -10.42
C ARG A 101 -1.07 0.43 -10.37
N PHE A 102 -0.13 1.08 -9.70
CA PHE A 102 -0.15 2.53 -9.57
C PHE A 102 1.26 3.06 -9.60
N LYS A 103 1.35 4.37 -9.85
CA LYS A 103 2.62 5.08 -9.76
C LYS A 103 2.51 6.12 -8.66
N VAL A 104 3.49 6.15 -7.78
CA VAL A 104 3.56 7.15 -6.72
C VAL A 104 4.06 8.45 -7.32
N THR A 105 3.26 9.50 -7.16
CA THR A 105 3.67 10.82 -7.63
C THR A 105 4.19 11.67 -6.48
N ARG A 106 3.81 11.35 -5.24
CA ARG A 106 4.19 12.13 -4.09
C ARG A 106 3.93 11.30 -2.84
N SER A 107 4.79 11.40 -1.85
CA SER A 107 4.59 10.67 -0.62
C SER A 107 5.05 11.48 0.56
N GLU A 108 4.49 11.15 1.73
CA GLU A 108 4.93 11.73 2.97
C GLU A 108 4.87 10.67 4.05
N THR A 109 5.74 10.79 5.04
CA THR A 109 5.76 9.88 6.17
C THR A 109 5.03 10.54 7.32
N LYS A 110 4.00 9.88 7.83
CA LYS A 110 3.25 10.38 8.96
C LYS A 110 4.05 10.25 10.24
N ARG A 111 3.55 10.89 11.30
CA ARG A 111 4.24 10.89 12.57
C ARG A 111 4.47 9.47 13.12
N ASN A 112 3.53 8.58 12.90
CA ASN A 112 3.65 7.19 13.38
C ASN A 112 4.53 6.33 12.47
N GLY A 113 5.08 6.89 11.39
CA GLY A 113 5.93 6.17 10.47
C GLY A 113 5.23 5.60 9.26
N LEU A 114 3.92 5.73 9.18
CA LEU A 114 3.18 5.24 8.01
C LEU A 114 3.42 6.17 6.83
N ILE A 115 3.74 5.59 5.68
CA ILE A 115 3.91 6.37 4.45
C ILE A 115 2.55 6.45 3.78
N VAL A 116 2.18 7.66 3.38
CA VAL A 116 0.94 7.91 2.66
C VAL A 116 1.33 8.58 1.35
N ALA A 117 0.74 8.14 0.27
CA ALA A 117 1.17 8.60 -1.05
C ALA A 117 -0.01 9.02 -1.92
N GLU A 118 0.26 10.01 -2.75
CA GLU A 118 -0.62 10.31 -3.88
C GLU A 118 -0.18 9.45 -5.03
N VAL A 119 -1.13 8.74 -5.63
CA VAL A 119 -0.81 7.78 -6.67
C VAL A 119 -1.74 7.97 -7.86
N ASP A 120 -1.23 7.65 -9.04
CA ASP A 120 -2.03 7.56 -10.25
C ASP A 120 -2.12 6.10 -10.61
N PHE A 121 -3.34 5.61 -10.80
CA PHE A 121 -3.51 4.21 -11.19
C PHE A 121 -3.16 4.03 -12.66
N ILE A 122 -2.48 2.94 -12.95
CA ILE A 122 -2.02 2.62 -14.30
C ILE A 122 -3.04 1.68 -14.92
N GLU A 123 -3.53 2.05 -16.10
CA GLU A 123 -4.47 1.19 -16.79
C GLU A 123 -3.72 0.05 -17.45
N ASP A 124 -4.33 -1.14 -17.41
CA ASP A 124 -3.80 -2.26 -18.13
C ASP A 124 -4.09 -2.11 -19.58
N ASP A 125 -3.11 -2.33 -20.35
CA ASP A 125 -3.33 -2.36 -21.74
C ASP A 125 -3.75 -3.66 -22.19
N GLU A 126 -4.00 -4.37 -21.90
CA GLU A 126 -4.28 -5.53 -22.27
C GLU A 126 -4.33 -5.99 -22.94
#